data_b2671c25cbf19c9f003b92ffdaccf21c
#
_entry.id   b2671c25cbf19c9f003b92ffdaccf21c
#
_cell.length_a   1.000
_cell.length_b   1.000
_cell.length_c   1.000
_cell.angle_alpha   90.00
_cell.angle_beta   90.00
_cell.angle_gamma   90.00
#
_symmetry.space_group_name_H-M   'P 1'
#
loop_
_entity.id
_entity.type
_entity.pdbx_description
1 polymer ?
#
loop_
_entity_poly.entity_id
_entity_poly.type
_entity_poly.pdbx_seq_one_letter_code
_entity_poly.pdbx_strand_id
1 'polypeptide(L)'
;MLELNFSQTLGTHRLQVDESLPASGITAIFGVSGAGKTSLINAISGLTRPEQGRIVLNDRVLYDAEKKICLPPEKRRVGYVFQDARLFPHYNVLGNLRYGMAKSMAGQFDKLVALLGIEQLLDRLPGGLSGGEKQRVAIGRALLTAPELLLLDEPLASLDIPRKRELLPYLQRLAREINIPVLYVSHSLDEILHLADKVMVLEAGSVKAFGKLEDVWGSSVMNPWLPQEQQSSILKVSVLEQHPHYAMTALALGDQHLWVNRLDKPLQSAVRIRIQATDVSLVLQPSSNTSIRNTLRAKVVQNYDLDGQVEVQLDVGGRTLWARISPWARDELSIKPGLWLYAQIKSVSITA
;
A
#
# COMPACT_ATOMS: atom_id res chain seq x y z
N MET A 1 -14.01 -12.30 -0.04
CA MET A 1 -13.05 -12.45 -1.13
C MET A 1 -13.60 -11.76 -2.38
N LEU A 2 -12.78 -11.10 -3.19
CA LEU A 2 -13.18 -10.49 -4.47
C LEU A 2 -12.47 -11.23 -5.61
N GLU A 3 -13.25 -11.86 -6.48
CA GLU A 3 -12.75 -12.57 -7.65
C GLU A 3 -13.01 -11.73 -8.90
N LEU A 4 -11.95 -11.48 -9.65
CA LEU A 4 -11.94 -10.68 -10.86
C LEU A 4 -11.42 -11.53 -12.02
N ASN A 5 -12.29 -11.93 -12.91
CA ASN A 5 -11.92 -12.58 -14.17
C ASN A 5 -12.74 -11.93 -15.27
N PHE A 6 -12.22 -10.86 -15.86
CA PHE A 6 -12.95 -10.14 -16.91
C PHE A 6 -12.04 -9.39 -17.87
N SER A 7 -12.61 -9.01 -19.02
CA SER A 7 -11.95 -8.11 -19.96
C SER A 7 -12.90 -7.04 -20.49
N GLN A 8 -12.31 -5.88 -20.78
CA GLN A 8 -13.01 -4.70 -21.28
C GLN A 8 -12.10 -3.89 -22.20
N THR A 9 -12.62 -3.45 -23.34
CA THR A 9 -11.88 -2.55 -24.24
C THR A 9 -11.87 -1.11 -23.70
N LEU A 10 -10.70 -0.49 -23.69
CA LEU A 10 -10.45 0.89 -23.24
C LEU A 10 -9.79 1.66 -24.39
N GLY A 11 -10.56 2.17 -25.31
CA GLY A 11 -10.01 2.83 -26.50
C GLY A 11 -9.11 1.90 -27.29
N THR A 12 -7.79 2.15 -27.32
CA THR A 12 -6.79 1.33 -28.02
C THR A 12 -6.25 0.16 -27.18
N HIS A 13 -6.55 0.09 -25.89
CA HIS A 13 -6.06 -0.94 -25.00
C HIS A 13 -7.19 -1.84 -24.50
N ARG A 14 -6.85 -3.04 -24.08
CA ARG A 14 -7.79 -3.99 -23.46
C ARG A 14 -7.39 -4.18 -22.00
N LEU A 15 -8.29 -3.85 -21.08
CA LEU A 15 -8.14 -4.23 -19.68
C LEU A 15 -8.47 -5.71 -19.53
N GLN A 16 -7.53 -6.47 -19.01
CA GLN A 16 -7.69 -7.88 -18.71
C GLN A 16 -7.19 -8.16 -17.30
N VAL A 17 -8.05 -8.72 -16.46
CA VAL A 17 -7.76 -9.04 -15.07
C VAL A 17 -8.23 -10.44 -14.77
N ASP A 18 -7.36 -11.24 -14.15
CA ASP A 18 -7.66 -12.58 -13.65
C ASP A 18 -6.98 -12.76 -12.29
N GLU A 19 -7.63 -12.23 -11.23
CA GLU A 19 -7.03 -12.18 -9.91
C GLU A 19 -8.06 -12.41 -8.79
N SER A 20 -7.58 -13.00 -7.69
CA SER A 20 -8.37 -13.18 -6.47
C SER A 20 -7.79 -12.36 -5.32
N LEU A 21 -8.57 -11.39 -4.85
CA LEU A 21 -8.18 -10.45 -3.81
C LEU A 21 -8.69 -10.91 -2.44
N PRO A 22 -7.95 -10.61 -1.35
CA PRO A 22 -8.34 -11.03 -0.01
C PRO A 22 -9.67 -10.41 0.43
N ALA A 23 -10.28 -11.03 1.45
CA ALA A 23 -11.55 -10.57 2.02
C ALA A 23 -11.40 -9.35 2.96
N SER A 24 -10.17 -8.93 3.27
CA SER A 24 -9.87 -7.80 4.15
C SER A 24 -8.50 -7.20 3.82
N GLY A 25 -8.20 -6.05 4.41
CA GLY A 25 -6.95 -5.33 4.19
C GLY A 25 -6.96 -4.45 2.95
N ILE A 26 -5.87 -3.73 2.73
CA ILE A 26 -5.73 -2.80 1.60
C ILE A 26 -4.94 -3.45 0.47
N THR A 27 -5.57 -3.56 -0.70
CA THR A 27 -4.88 -3.85 -1.96
C THR A 27 -4.71 -2.55 -2.75
N ALA A 28 -3.45 -2.10 -2.93
CA ALA A 28 -3.17 -0.97 -3.79
C ALA A 28 -3.19 -1.38 -5.26
N ILE A 29 -3.77 -0.53 -6.11
CA ILE A 29 -3.72 -0.64 -7.56
C ILE A 29 -2.79 0.45 -8.06
N PHE A 30 -1.65 0.06 -8.59
CA PHE A 30 -0.57 0.94 -9.03
C PHE A 30 -0.33 0.84 -10.53
N GLY A 31 0.14 1.91 -11.15
CA GLY A 31 0.51 1.95 -12.57
C GLY A 31 0.47 3.38 -13.12
N VAL A 32 1.00 3.59 -14.35
CA VAL A 32 0.95 4.89 -15.05
C VAL A 32 -0.47 5.42 -15.23
N SER A 33 -0.57 6.71 -15.50
CA SER A 33 -1.80 7.29 -16.03
C SER A 33 -2.22 6.55 -17.30
N GLY A 34 -3.51 6.22 -17.42
CA GLY A 34 -4.01 5.44 -18.56
C GLY A 34 -3.83 3.92 -18.47
N ALA A 35 -3.18 3.36 -17.44
CA ALA A 35 -3.02 1.90 -17.29
C ALA A 35 -4.32 1.11 -17.09
N GLY A 36 -5.46 1.78 -16.85
CA GLY A 36 -6.77 1.13 -16.64
C GLY A 36 -7.23 1.05 -15.19
N LYS A 37 -6.54 1.70 -14.24
CA LYS A 37 -6.86 1.65 -12.80
C LYS A 37 -8.29 2.07 -12.47
N THR A 38 -8.69 3.28 -12.91
CA THR A 38 -10.07 3.79 -12.72
C THR A 38 -11.10 2.93 -13.46
N SER A 39 -10.74 2.40 -14.64
CA SER A 39 -11.64 1.51 -15.39
C SER A 39 -11.88 0.18 -14.66
N LEU A 40 -10.84 -0.36 -14.01
CA LEU A 40 -10.95 -1.56 -13.16
C LEU A 40 -11.97 -1.34 -12.04
N ILE A 41 -11.82 -0.27 -11.27
CA ILE A 41 -12.74 -0.01 -10.14
C ILE A 41 -14.13 0.41 -10.61
N ASN A 42 -14.25 1.07 -11.78
CA ASN A 42 -15.56 1.36 -12.39
C ASN A 42 -16.28 0.08 -12.84
N ALA A 43 -15.57 -0.91 -13.36
CA ALA A 43 -16.15 -2.22 -13.67
C ALA A 43 -16.64 -2.94 -12.42
N ILE A 44 -15.86 -2.90 -11.33
CA ILE A 44 -16.23 -3.52 -10.04
C ILE A 44 -17.44 -2.81 -9.42
N SER A 45 -17.48 -1.48 -9.45
CA SER A 45 -18.59 -0.70 -8.90
C SER A 45 -19.86 -0.75 -9.74
N GLY A 46 -19.76 -1.17 -11.02
CA GLY A 46 -20.88 -1.24 -11.94
C GLY A 46 -21.15 0.05 -12.71
N LEU A 47 -20.22 1.01 -12.65
CA LEU A 47 -20.29 2.24 -13.44
C LEU A 47 -19.95 1.99 -14.91
N THR A 48 -19.18 0.93 -15.20
CA THR A 48 -18.94 0.43 -16.55
C THR A 48 -19.27 -1.06 -16.60
N ARG A 49 -19.59 -1.55 -17.80
CA ARG A 49 -19.91 -2.95 -18.03
C ARG A 49 -18.75 -3.60 -18.78
N PRO A 50 -18.11 -4.64 -18.22
CA PRO A 50 -17.15 -5.46 -18.95
C PRO A 50 -17.77 -6.12 -20.18
N GLU A 51 -16.94 -6.55 -21.14
CA GLU A 51 -17.39 -7.25 -22.34
C GLU A 51 -17.51 -8.76 -22.09
N GLN A 52 -16.57 -9.30 -21.30
CA GLN A 52 -16.47 -10.73 -21.05
C GLN A 52 -16.10 -11.00 -19.60
N GLY A 53 -16.38 -12.21 -19.14
CA GLY A 53 -15.92 -12.72 -17.86
C GLY A 53 -16.89 -12.48 -16.71
N ARG A 54 -16.35 -12.45 -15.48
CA ARG A 54 -17.13 -12.51 -14.24
C ARG A 54 -16.48 -11.68 -13.14
N ILE A 55 -17.30 -11.08 -12.29
CA ILE A 55 -16.90 -10.40 -11.05
C ILE A 55 -17.74 -10.95 -9.90
N VAL A 56 -17.09 -11.43 -8.84
CA VAL A 56 -17.75 -12.01 -7.66
C VAL A 56 -17.22 -11.35 -6.40
N LEU A 57 -18.12 -10.95 -5.50
CA LEU A 57 -17.79 -10.42 -4.18
C LEU A 57 -18.49 -11.26 -3.11
N ASN A 58 -17.72 -11.91 -2.23
CA ASN A 58 -18.22 -12.76 -1.15
C ASN A 58 -19.31 -13.75 -1.65
N ASP A 59 -18.96 -14.55 -2.66
CA ASP A 59 -19.81 -15.55 -3.33
C ASP A 59 -21.01 -14.98 -4.09
N ARG A 60 -21.23 -13.67 -4.04
CA ARG A 60 -22.27 -12.97 -4.78
C ARG A 60 -21.75 -12.50 -6.14
N VAL A 61 -22.39 -12.97 -7.21
CA VAL A 61 -22.07 -12.58 -8.58
C VAL A 61 -22.54 -11.14 -8.81
N LEU A 62 -21.61 -10.23 -9.06
CA LEU A 62 -21.89 -8.83 -9.41
C LEU A 62 -22.05 -8.65 -10.91
N TYR A 63 -21.26 -9.39 -11.68
CA TYR A 63 -21.29 -9.41 -13.13
C TYR A 63 -20.93 -10.81 -13.64
N ASP A 64 -21.63 -11.26 -14.69
CA ASP A 64 -21.33 -12.50 -15.41
C ASP A 64 -21.85 -12.34 -16.84
N ALA A 65 -20.93 -12.32 -17.81
CA ALA A 65 -21.26 -12.10 -19.22
C ALA A 65 -22.07 -13.27 -19.81
N GLU A 66 -21.72 -14.51 -19.46
CA GLU A 66 -22.37 -15.74 -19.99
C GLU A 66 -23.80 -15.88 -19.45
N LYS A 67 -23.96 -15.63 -18.13
CA LYS A 67 -25.25 -15.70 -17.45
C LYS A 67 -26.10 -14.43 -17.60
N LYS A 68 -25.57 -13.42 -18.32
CA LYS A 68 -26.20 -12.10 -18.50
C LYS A 68 -26.58 -11.43 -17.19
N ILE A 69 -25.79 -11.66 -16.13
CA ILE A 69 -25.96 -10.99 -14.83
C ILE A 69 -25.16 -9.69 -14.85
N CYS A 70 -25.80 -8.59 -14.52
CA CYS A 70 -25.16 -7.29 -14.34
C CYS A 70 -25.93 -6.53 -13.25
N LEU A 71 -25.43 -6.62 -12.00
CA LEU A 71 -26.06 -5.88 -10.90
C LEU A 71 -25.75 -4.39 -11.07
N PRO A 72 -26.78 -3.53 -10.94
CA PRO A 72 -26.56 -2.09 -10.95
C PRO A 72 -25.80 -1.63 -9.69
N PRO A 73 -25.12 -0.47 -9.71
CA PRO A 73 -24.22 -0.01 -8.64
C PRO A 73 -24.83 -0.07 -7.24
N GLU A 74 -26.08 0.37 -7.08
CA GLU A 74 -26.77 0.43 -5.79
C GLU A 74 -27.04 -0.96 -5.18
N LYS A 75 -27.00 -2.04 -5.98
CA LYS A 75 -27.18 -3.42 -5.52
C LYS A 75 -25.85 -4.14 -5.26
N ARG A 76 -24.70 -3.52 -5.58
CA ARG A 76 -23.38 -4.14 -5.42
C ARG A 76 -22.85 -4.06 -3.99
N ARG A 77 -23.39 -3.21 -3.14
CA ARG A 77 -22.91 -2.96 -1.77
C ARG A 77 -21.42 -2.56 -1.76
N VAL A 78 -21.06 -1.67 -2.66
CA VAL A 78 -19.69 -1.16 -2.82
C VAL A 78 -19.68 0.32 -2.42
N GLY A 79 -18.84 0.68 -1.48
CA GLY A 79 -18.57 2.09 -1.17
C GLY A 79 -17.54 2.63 -2.17
N TYR A 80 -17.85 3.75 -2.83
CA TYR A 80 -16.93 4.36 -3.79
C TYR A 80 -16.61 5.80 -3.37
N VAL A 81 -15.33 6.07 -3.18
CA VAL A 81 -14.79 7.42 -2.94
C VAL A 81 -14.01 7.83 -4.17
N PHE A 82 -14.48 8.85 -4.85
CA PHE A 82 -13.86 9.41 -6.06
C PHE A 82 -12.69 10.30 -5.69
N GLN A 83 -11.84 10.59 -6.67
CA GLN A 83 -10.74 11.54 -6.56
C GLN A 83 -11.22 12.91 -6.06
N ASP A 84 -12.32 13.42 -6.62
CA ASP A 84 -13.08 14.52 -6.05
C ASP A 84 -14.08 13.96 -5.03
N ALA A 85 -14.13 14.51 -3.85
CA ALA A 85 -14.99 14.02 -2.74
C ALA A 85 -16.47 13.96 -3.07
N ARG A 86 -16.95 14.72 -4.08
CA ARG A 86 -18.34 14.78 -4.57
C ARG A 86 -19.37 14.84 -3.46
N LEU A 87 -19.12 15.73 -2.47
CA LEU A 87 -20.09 16.01 -1.42
C LEU A 87 -21.28 16.79 -1.97
N PHE A 88 -22.44 16.54 -1.42
CA PHE A 88 -23.66 17.30 -1.73
C PHE A 88 -23.51 18.72 -1.18
N PRO A 89 -23.43 19.77 -2.02
CA PRO A 89 -23.11 21.13 -1.58
C PRO A 89 -24.20 21.77 -0.73
N HIS A 90 -25.43 21.30 -0.85
CA HIS A 90 -26.62 21.78 -0.12
C HIS A 90 -26.85 21.07 1.22
N TYR A 91 -26.10 20.02 1.53
CA TYR A 91 -26.07 19.37 2.83
C TYR A 91 -24.82 19.75 3.61
N ASN A 92 -24.96 19.96 4.93
CA ASN A 92 -23.84 20.02 5.84
C ASN A 92 -23.14 18.64 5.94
N VAL A 93 -22.07 18.54 6.70
CA VAL A 93 -21.33 17.28 6.89
C VAL A 93 -22.24 16.19 7.46
N LEU A 94 -23.05 16.50 8.48
CA LEU A 94 -23.99 15.56 9.07
C LEU A 94 -25.00 15.03 8.03
N GLY A 95 -25.56 15.92 7.20
CA GLY A 95 -26.48 15.56 6.11
C GLY A 95 -25.80 14.67 5.05
N ASN A 96 -24.56 15.00 4.68
CA ASN A 96 -23.76 14.16 3.78
C ASN A 96 -23.51 12.76 4.35
N LEU A 97 -23.13 12.65 5.62
CA LEU A 97 -22.86 11.38 6.29
C LEU A 97 -24.13 10.50 6.41
N ARG A 98 -25.26 11.13 6.72
CA ARG A 98 -26.53 10.41 6.87
C ARG A 98 -27.18 10.03 5.53
N TYR A 99 -26.73 10.62 4.43
CA TYR A 99 -27.25 10.29 3.11
C TYR A 99 -26.89 8.85 2.72
N GLY A 100 -27.90 8.01 2.58
CA GLY A 100 -27.73 6.60 2.26
C GLY A 100 -27.20 5.74 3.43
N MET A 101 -27.14 6.28 4.64
CA MET A 101 -26.69 5.53 5.82
C MET A 101 -27.59 4.31 6.08
N ALA A 102 -26.98 3.14 6.19
CA ALA A 102 -27.67 1.92 6.54
C ALA A 102 -28.13 1.95 8.01
N LYS A 103 -29.33 1.43 8.28
CA LYS A 103 -29.87 1.36 9.66
C LYS A 103 -28.95 0.63 10.63
N SER A 104 -28.23 -0.38 10.15
CA SER A 104 -27.23 -1.15 10.92
C SER A 104 -26.04 -0.32 11.40
N MET A 105 -25.76 0.82 10.74
CA MET A 105 -24.64 1.70 11.06
C MET A 105 -24.98 2.80 12.08
N ALA A 106 -26.24 2.92 12.49
CA ALA A 106 -26.68 3.97 13.43
C ALA A 106 -25.90 3.93 14.76
N GLY A 107 -25.67 2.75 15.32
CA GLY A 107 -24.90 2.57 16.57
C GLY A 107 -23.39 2.73 16.40
N GLN A 108 -22.88 2.84 15.17
CA GLN A 108 -21.45 3.02 14.87
C GLN A 108 -21.13 4.43 14.39
N PHE A 109 -22.14 5.28 14.22
CA PHE A 109 -21.99 6.63 13.66
C PHE A 109 -20.96 7.47 14.43
N ASP A 110 -21.13 7.62 15.74
CA ASP A 110 -20.25 8.46 16.56
C ASP A 110 -18.82 7.91 16.59
N LYS A 111 -18.68 6.58 16.67
CA LYS A 111 -17.37 5.94 16.61
C LYS A 111 -16.66 6.23 15.28
N LEU A 112 -17.36 6.16 14.16
CA LEU A 112 -16.80 6.42 12.85
C LEU A 112 -16.45 7.91 12.66
N VAL A 113 -17.30 8.81 13.14
CA VAL A 113 -17.06 10.25 13.13
C VAL A 113 -15.81 10.60 13.93
N ALA A 114 -15.66 10.03 15.13
CA ALA A 114 -14.46 10.19 15.97
C ALA A 114 -13.19 9.59 15.31
N LEU A 115 -13.31 8.39 14.72
CA LEU A 115 -12.21 7.74 14.02
C LEU A 115 -11.67 8.61 12.87
N LEU A 116 -12.57 9.29 12.15
CA LEU A 116 -12.22 10.18 11.04
C LEU A 116 -11.84 11.60 11.50
N GLY A 117 -12.01 11.93 12.79
CA GLY A 117 -11.69 13.25 13.36
C GLY A 117 -12.50 14.37 12.70
N ILE A 118 -13.80 14.18 12.54
CA ILE A 118 -14.71 15.12 11.87
C ILE A 118 -15.86 15.60 12.77
N GLU A 119 -15.78 15.35 14.09
CA GLU A 119 -16.82 15.71 15.06
C GLU A 119 -17.16 17.20 15.03
N GLN A 120 -16.14 18.04 14.95
CA GLN A 120 -16.31 19.51 14.97
C GLN A 120 -16.74 20.08 13.61
N LEU A 121 -16.89 19.23 12.60
CA LEU A 121 -17.22 19.63 11.24
C LEU A 121 -18.69 19.38 10.88
N LEU A 122 -19.45 18.68 11.73
CA LEU A 122 -20.77 18.14 11.41
C LEU A 122 -21.76 19.19 10.90
N ASP A 123 -21.71 20.42 11.42
CA ASP A 123 -22.60 21.50 11.02
C ASP A 123 -22.09 22.33 9.84
N ARG A 124 -20.84 22.11 9.39
CA ARG A 124 -20.24 22.87 8.30
C ARG A 124 -20.76 22.41 6.93
N LEU A 125 -20.87 23.38 6.01
CA LEU A 125 -21.11 23.09 4.59
C LEU A 125 -19.82 22.70 3.87
N PRO A 126 -19.87 21.88 2.80
CA PRO A 126 -18.69 21.45 2.05
C PRO A 126 -17.80 22.59 1.55
N GLY A 127 -18.39 23.77 1.23
CA GLY A 127 -17.61 24.93 0.79
C GLY A 127 -16.59 25.45 1.82
N GLY A 128 -16.88 25.25 3.11
CA GLY A 128 -16.00 25.66 4.23
C GLY A 128 -14.99 24.61 4.68
N LEU A 129 -14.89 23.47 3.98
CA LEU A 129 -13.97 22.38 4.31
C LEU A 129 -12.70 22.42 3.47
N SER A 130 -11.57 22.07 4.09
CA SER A 130 -10.32 21.77 3.36
C SER A 130 -10.49 20.51 2.50
N GLY A 131 -9.58 20.30 1.54
CA GLY A 131 -9.58 19.09 0.70
C GLY A 131 -9.53 17.79 1.52
N GLY A 132 -8.68 17.72 2.55
CA GLY A 132 -8.56 16.56 3.43
C GLY A 132 -9.82 16.31 4.27
N GLU A 133 -10.47 17.38 4.79
CA GLU A 133 -11.73 17.26 5.49
C GLU A 133 -12.84 16.76 4.57
N LYS A 134 -12.93 17.28 3.34
CA LYS A 134 -13.89 16.78 2.33
C LYS A 134 -13.71 15.29 2.08
N GLN A 135 -12.45 14.85 1.99
CA GLN A 135 -12.14 13.45 1.71
C GLN A 135 -12.50 12.53 2.88
N ARG A 136 -12.23 12.97 4.14
CA ARG A 136 -12.66 12.23 5.34
C ARG A 136 -14.18 12.09 5.40
N VAL A 137 -14.91 13.14 5.08
CA VAL A 137 -16.38 13.10 5.02
C VAL A 137 -16.87 12.16 3.91
N ALA A 138 -16.25 12.18 2.73
CA ALA A 138 -16.61 11.27 1.63
C ALA A 138 -16.36 9.80 2.00
N ILE A 139 -15.27 9.50 2.69
CA ILE A 139 -14.96 8.16 3.20
C ILE A 139 -15.99 7.75 4.25
N GLY A 140 -16.31 8.63 5.20
CA GLY A 140 -17.35 8.39 6.22
C GLY A 140 -18.71 8.11 5.59
N ARG A 141 -19.12 8.91 4.60
CA ARG A 141 -20.37 8.70 3.86
C ARG A 141 -20.40 7.33 3.17
N ALA A 142 -19.29 6.93 2.51
CA ALA A 142 -19.21 5.64 1.85
C ALA A 142 -19.30 4.48 2.85
N LEU A 143 -18.63 4.57 4.00
CA LEU A 143 -18.64 3.52 5.03
C LEU A 143 -20.00 3.39 5.74
N LEU A 144 -20.70 4.50 5.94
CA LEU A 144 -22.01 4.49 6.57
C LEU A 144 -23.10 3.80 5.73
N THR A 145 -22.84 3.52 4.45
CA THR A 145 -23.71 2.65 3.64
C THR A 145 -23.60 1.17 3.98
N ALA A 146 -22.72 0.77 4.92
CA ALA A 146 -22.38 -0.62 5.26
C ALA A 146 -21.91 -1.43 4.03
N PRO A 147 -20.86 -0.98 3.32
CA PRO A 147 -20.38 -1.65 2.12
C PRO A 147 -19.68 -2.97 2.46
N GLU A 148 -19.65 -3.89 1.50
CA GLU A 148 -18.88 -5.14 1.56
C GLU A 148 -17.49 -4.98 0.91
N LEU A 149 -17.25 -3.87 0.23
CA LEU A 149 -16.00 -3.49 -0.44
C LEU A 149 -15.90 -1.97 -0.49
N LEU A 150 -14.72 -1.42 -0.20
CA LEU A 150 -14.46 0.01 -0.33
C LEU A 150 -13.48 0.27 -1.49
N LEU A 151 -13.86 1.15 -2.41
CA LEU A 151 -13.05 1.61 -3.53
C LEU A 151 -12.63 3.05 -3.29
N LEU A 152 -11.34 3.31 -3.32
CA LEU A 152 -10.74 4.63 -3.13
C LEU A 152 -9.95 4.99 -4.41
N ASP A 153 -10.47 5.93 -5.20
CA ASP A 153 -9.85 6.35 -6.46
C ASP A 153 -9.01 7.60 -6.25
N GLU A 154 -7.70 7.44 -6.13
CA GLU A 154 -6.72 8.51 -5.91
C GLU A 154 -7.16 9.51 -4.80
N PRO A 155 -7.58 9.03 -3.61
CA PRO A 155 -8.27 9.87 -2.64
C PRO A 155 -7.40 10.99 -2.05
N LEU A 156 -6.07 10.95 -2.24
CA LEU A 156 -5.13 11.93 -1.74
C LEU A 156 -4.49 12.78 -2.85
N ALA A 157 -4.85 12.58 -4.12
CA ALA A 157 -4.17 13.21 -5.26
C ALA A 157 -4.22 14.75 -5.21
N SER A 158 -5.33 15.33 -4.75
CA SER A 158 -5.53 16.78 -4.67
C SER A 158 -4.93 17.44 -3.41
N LEU A 159 -4.24 16.67 -2.55
CA LEU A 159 -3.70 17.16 -1.30
C LEU A 159 -2.19 17.42 -1.40
N ASP A 160 -1.74 18.48 -0.72
CA ASP A 160 -0.33 18.75 -0.49
C ASP A 160 0.31 17.73 0.50
N ILE A 161 1.64 17.68 0.53
CA ILE A 161 2.39 16.72 1.37
C ILE A 161 2.01 16.80 2.86
N PRO A 162 1.91 17.99 3.49
CA PRO A 162 1.51 18.08 4.89
C PRO A 162 0.13 17.46 5.17
N ARG A 163 -0.85 17.74 4.31
CA ARG A 163 -2.21 17.19 4.45
C ARG A 163 -2.28 15.68 4.19
N LYS A 164 -1.48 15.17 3.23
CA LYS A 164 -1.34 13.73 3.04
C LYS A 164 -0.83 13.05 4.30
N ARG A 165 0.23 13.58 4.93
CA ARG A 165 0.80 13.07 6.19
C ARG A 165 -0.20 13.09 7.34
N GLU A 166 -1.09 14.08 7.39
CA GLU A 166 -2.17 14.12 8.37
C GLU A 166 -3.20 13.01 8.13
N LEU A 167 -3.57 12.74 6.87
CA LEU A 167 -4.66 11.83 6.52
C LEU A 167 -4.24 10.35 6.53
N LEU A 168 -3.00 10.04 6.17
CA LEU A 168 -2.50 8.65 6.11
C LEU A 168 -2.73 7.85 7.40
N PRO A 169 -2.48 8.40 8.63
CA PRO A 169 -2.75 7.66 9.86
C PRO A 169 -4.23 7.34 10.10
N TYR A 170 -5.14 8.19 9.59
CA TYR A 170 -6.58 7.89 9.65
C TYR A 170 -6.95 6.73 8.75
N LEU A 171 -6.41 6.70 7.52
CA LEU A 171 -6.64 5.60 6.59
C LEU A 171 -6.06 4.28 7.12
N GLN A 172 -4.88 4.31 7.76
CA GLN A 172 -4.29 3.14 8.40
C GLN A 172 -5.16 2.60 9.54
N ARG A 173 -5.64 3.48 10.43
CA ARG A 173 -6.54 3.08 11.53
C ARG A 173 -7.84 2.52 10.98
N LEU A 174 -8.42 3.22 10.02
CA LEU A 174 -9.64 2.80 9.35
C LEU A 174 -9.50 1.38 8.80
N ALA A 175 -8.44 1.11 8.05
CA ALA A 175 -8.19 -0.21 7.45
C ALA A 175 -8.03 -1.35 8.47
N ARG A 176 -7.55 -1.04 9.68
CA ARG A 176 -7.45 -2.02 10.78
C ARG A 176 -8.78 -2.28 11.48
N GLU A 177 -9.66 -1.27 11.53
CA GLU A 177 -10.94 -1.36 12.24
C GLU A 177 -12.07 -1.88 11.36
N ILE A 178 -12.05 -1.56 10.06
CA ILE A 178 -13.01 -2.11 9.10
C ILE A 178 -12.52 -3.48 8.61
N ASN A 179 -13.33 -4.49 8.78
CA ASN A 179 -13.00 -5.85 8.31
C ASN A 179 -13.61 -6.13 6.94
N ILE A 180 -13.39 -5.21 5.98
CA ILE A 180 -13.77 -5.35 4.58
C ILE A 180 -12.57 -5.11 3.67
N PRO A 181 -12.55 -5.66 2.45
CA PRO A 181 -11.50 -5.36 1.49
C PRO A 181 -11.56 -3.89 1.05
N VAL A 182 -10.38 -3.29 0.89
CA VAL A 182 -10.21 -1.93 0.37
C VAL A 182 -9.35 -1.99 -0.89
N LEU A 183 -9.85 -1.48 -2.01
CA LEU A 183 -9.06 -1.22 -3.20
C LEU A 183 -8.65 0.25 -3.21
N TYR A 184 -7.36 0.49 -3.18
CA TYR A 184 -6.77 1.81 -3.10
C TYR A 184 -5.99 2.13 -4.37
N VAL A 185 -6.54 2.96 -5.23
CA VAL A 185 -5.86 3.41 -6.45
C VAL A 185 -4.95 4.58 -6.09
N SER A 186 -3.67 4.47 -6.42
CA SER A 186 -2.72 5.57 -6.29
C SER A 186 -1.59 5.45 -7.31
N HIS A 187 -0.99 6.58 -7.67
CA HIS A 187 0.28 6.67 -8.39
C HIS A 187 1.45 7.06 -7.46
N SER A 188 1.19 7.27 -6.18
CA SER A 188 2.18 7.63 -5.16
C SER A 188 2.74 6.39 -4.48
N LEU A 189 4.02 6.10 -4.71
CA LEU A 189 4.73 5.01 -4.05
C LEU A 189 4.75 5.16 -2.52
N ASP A 190 4.85 6.41 -2.03
CA ASP A 190 4.84 6.71 -0.59
C ASP A 190 3.51 6.32 0.06
N GLU A 191 2.38 6.63 -0.56
CA GLU A 191 1.06 6.22 -0.08
C GLU A 191 0.93 4.70 -0.02
N ILE A 192 1.38 4.02 -1.08
CA ILE A 192 1.35 2.55 -1.16
C ILE A 192 2.18 1.91 -0.06
N LEU A 193 3.40 2.42 0.19
CA LEU A 193 4.27 1.94 1.26
C LEU A 193 3.64 2.06 2.64
N HIS A 194 2.89 3.12 2.88
CA HIS A 194 2.23 3.36 4.16
C HIS A 194 0.96 2.53 4.35
N LEU A 195 0.17 2.32 3.29
CA LEU A 195 -1.19 1.80 3.42
C LEU A 195 -1.34 0.33 3.00
N ALA A 196 -0.66 -0.10 1.91
CA ALA A 196 -1.00 -1.34 1.25
C ALA A 196 -0.48 -2.60 1.96
N ASP A 197 -1.30 -3.64 2.03
CA ASP A 197 -0.88 -5.00 2.37
C ASP A 197 -0.45 -5.77 1.13
N LYS A 198 -1.18 -5.56 0.01
CA LYS A 198 -0.89 -6.13 -1.30
C LYS A 198 -0.86 -5.06 -2.36
N VAL A 199 -0.16 -5.32 -3.43
CA VAL A 199 -0.08 -4.43 -4.60
C VAL A 199 -0.41 -5.21 -5.87
N MET A 200 -1.25 -4.60 -6.71
CA MET A 200 -1.50 -4.98 -8.08
C MET A 200 -0.89 -3.93 -9.00
N VAL A 201 0.09 -4.31 -9.80
CA VAL A 201 0.72 -3.41 -10.78
C VAL A 201 0.04 -3.59 -12.11
N LEU A 202 -0.57 -2.51 -12.63
CA LEU A 202 -1.23 -2.44 -13.93
C LEU A 202 -0.37 -1.70 -14.93
N GLU A 203 -0.18 -2.28 -16.10
CA GLU A 203 0.48 -1.65 -17.23
C GLU A 203 -0.25 -1.98 -18.52
N ALA A 204 -0.61 -0.97 -19.32
CA ALA A 204 -1.30 -1.11 -20.61
C ALA A 204 -2.51 -2.07 -20.54
N GLY A 205 -3.31 -2.00 -19.48
CA GLY A 205 -4.51 -2.82 -19.29
C GLY A 205 -4.25 -4.25 -18.79
N SER A 206 -3.01 -4.63 -18.47
CA SER A 206 -2.66 -5.97 -17.99
C SER A 206 -2.09 -5.92 -16.57
N VAL A 207 -2.38 -6.94 -15.77
CA VAL A 207 -1.74 -7.15 -14.47
C VAL A 207 -0.33 -7.70 -14.71
N LYS A 208 0.70 -6.95 -14.32
CA LYS A 208 2.11 -7.34 -14.42
C LYS A 208 2.61 -8.06 -13.18
N ALA A 209 2.10 -7.67 -12.02
CA ALA A 209 2.38 -8.34 -10.76
C ALA A 209 1.20 -8.15 -9.81
N PHE A 210 0.94 -9.15 -8.99
CA PHE A 210 0.03 -9.10 -7.87
C PHE A 210 0.57 -9.94 -6.71
N GLY A 211 0.64 -9.38 -5.52
CA GLY A 211 1.18 -10.07 -4.35
C GLY A 211 1.28 -9.20 -3.11
N LYS A 212 1.99 -9.70 -2.09
CA LYS A 212 2.33 -8.89 -0.92
C LYS A 212 3.18 -7.71 -1.35
N LEU A 213 3.00 -6.58 -0.68
CA LEU A 213 3.76 -5.37 -1.00
C LEU A 213 5.27 -5.62 -1.00
N GLU A 214 5.76 -6.33 0.01
CA GLU A 214 7.19 -6.60 0.19
C GLU A 214 7.78 -7.40 -0.99
N ASP A 215 7.03 -8.40 -1.50
CA ASP A 215 7.44 -9.27 -2.60
C ASP A 215 7.41 -8.51 -3.95
N VAL A 216 6.33 -7.79 -4.21
CA VAL A 216 6.17 -7.00 -5.44
C VAL A 216 7.18 -5.86 -5.50
N TRP A 217 7.41 -5.17 -4.37
CA TRP A 217 8.38 -4.07 -4.28
C TRP A 217 9.80 -4.50 -4.63
N GLY A 218 10.21 -5.67 -4.19
CA GLY A 218 11.54 -6.24 -4.47
C GLY A 218 11.67 -6.88 -5.86
N SER A 219 10.60 -6.92 -6.66
CA SER A 219 10.60 -7.55 -7.98
C SER A 219 11.08 -6.59 -9.08
N SER A 220 11.54 -7.16 -10.20
CA SER A 220 11.96 -6.40 -11.39
C SER A 220 10.82 -5.58 -12.02
N VAL A 221 9.56 -5.93 -11.75
CA VAL A 221 8.38 -5.21 -12.23
C VAL A 221 8.35 -3.77 -11.69
N MET A 222 8.91 -3.53 -10.50
CA MET A 222 8.96 -2.20 -9.89
C MET A 222 10.13 -1.34 -10.40
N ASN A 223 11.16 -1.91 -11.04
CA ASN A 223 12.34 -1.18 -11.48
C ASN A 223 12.05 0.07 -12.34
N PRO A 224 11.08 0.06 -13.29
CA PRO A 224 10.76 1.25 -14.08
C PRO A 224 10.17 2.42 -13.25
N TRP A 225 9.65 2.11 -12.06
CA TRP A 225 8.93 3.05 -11.20
C TRP A 225 9.78 3.60 -10.05
N LEU A 226 10.81 2.84 -9.68
CA LEU A 226 11.75 3.26 -8.66
C LEU A 226 12.84 4.07 -9.35
N PRO A 227 13.00 5.37 -9.07
CA PRO A 227 14.17 6.10 -9.51
C PRO A 227 15.43 5.30 -9.11
N GLN A 228 16.42 5.25 -9.99
CA GLN A 228 17.64 4.45 -9.74
C GLN A 228 18.26 4.72 -8.34
N GLU A 229 18.11 5.95 -7.85
CA GLU A 229 18.56 6.37 -6.52
C GLU A 229 17.68 5.87 -5.36
N GLN A 230 16.50 5.32 -5.64
CA GLN A 230 15.50 4.94 -4.62
C GLN A 230 15.29 3.44 -4.48
N GLN A 231 16.15 2.61 -5.09
CA GLN A 231 16.10 1.17 -4.85
C GLN A 231 16.16 0.91 -3.34
N SER A 232 15.21 0.13 -2.85
CA SER A 232 15.06 -0.10 -1.41
C SER A 232 14.40 -1.46 -1.14
N SER A 233 14.67 -1.97 0.05
CA SER A 233 14.02 -3.17 0.57
C SER A 233 12.92 -2.78 1.53
N ILE A 234 11.75 -3.38 1.37
CA ILE A 234 10.63 -3.26 2.30
C ILE A 234 10.53 -4.56 3.08
N LEU A 235 10.61 -4.46 4.39
CA LEU A 235 10.57 -5.62 5.27
C LEU A 235 9.46 -5.45 6.31
N LYS A 236 8.67 -6.51 6.50
CA LYS A 236 7.74 -6.60 7.62
C LYS A 236 8.42 -7.36 8.75
N VAL A 237 8.61 -6.69 9.87
CA VAL A 237 9.35 -7.14 11.05
C VAL A 237 8.48 -6.97 12.29
N SER A 238 8.89 -7.54 13.43
CA SER A 238 8.17 -7.37 14.69
C SER A 238 9.07 -6.71 15.74
N VAL A 239 8.45 -5.94 16.64
CA VAL A 239 9.16 -5.36 17.78
C VAL A 239 9.62 -6.49 18.70
N LEU A 240 10.93 -6.60 18.91
CA LEU A 240 11.55 -7.63 19.75
C LEU A 240 11.70 -7.16 21.20
N GLU A 241 12.38 -6.03 21.39
CA GLU A 241 12.65 -5.45 22.71
C GLU A 241 12.94 -3.96 22.64
N GLN A 242 12.88 -3.28 23.77
CA GLN A 242 13.35 -1.92 23.97
C GLN A 242 14.73 -1.94 24.63
N HIS A 243 15.67 -1.14 24.09
CA HIS A 243 17.00 -1.09 24.69
C HIS A 243 16.94 -0.46 26.09
N PRO A 244 17.59 -1.07 27.12
CA PRO A 244 17.44 -0.63 28.51
C PRO A 244 18.04 0.77 28.79
N HIS A 245 19.08 1.17 28.03
CA HIS A 245 19.82 2.43 28.28
C HIS A 245 19.71 3.45 27.16
N TYR A 246 19.42 3.03 25.93
CA TYR A 246 19.35 3.95 24.78
C TYR A 246 17.91 4.02 24.26
N ALA A 247 17.55 5.16 23.70
CA ALA A 247 16.23 5.34 23.05
C ALA A 247 16.18 4.59 21.71
N MET A 248 16.27 3.26 21.79
CA MET A 248 16.28 2.36 20.63
C MET A 248 15.36 1.15 20.84
N THR A 249 14.84 0.64 19.73
CA THR A 249 14.00 -0.55 19.65
C THR A 249 14.66 -1.58 18.76
N ALA A 250 14.75 -2.83 19.20
CA ALA A 250 15.17 -3.95 18.37
C ALA A 250 13.97 -4.50 17.59
N LEU A 251 14.19 -4.74 16.29
CA LEU A 251 13.22 -5.33 15.38
C LEU A 251 13.71 -6.71 14.93
N ALA A 252 12.90 -7.74 15.05
CA ALA A 252 13.25 -9.12 14.72
C ALA A 252 13.29 -9.33 13.19
N LEU A 253 14.37 -9.92 12.70
CA LEU A 253 14.58 -10.28 11.30
C LEU A 253 15.14 -11.71 11.20
N GLY A 254 14.24 -12.70 11.23
CA GLY A 254 14.64 -14.11 11.34
C GLY A 254 15.31 -14.39 12.69
N ASP A 255 16.52 -14.93 12.64
CA ASP A 255 17.42 -15.17 13.79
C ASP A 255 18.30 -13.95 14.14
N GLN A 256 18.16 -12.86 13.42
CA GLN A 256 18.90 -11.61 13.58
C GLN A 256 17.97 -10.47 14.00
N HIS A 257 18.52 -9.33 14.33
CA HIS A 257 17.73 -8.14 14.68
C HIS A 257 18.36 -6.85 14.14
N LEU A 258 17.52 -5.84 14.04
CA LEU A 258 17.86 -4.47 13.64
C LEU A 258 17.52 -3.49 14.76
N TRP A 259 18.41 -2.56 15.04
CA TRP A 259 18.17 -1.44 15.94
C TRP A 259 17.67 -0.22 15.18
N VAL A 260 16.56 0.34 15.64
CA VAL A 260 15.99 1.60 15.15
C VAL A 260 15.75 2.56 16.31
N ASN A 261 15.49 3.83 16.01
CA ASN A 261 15.06 4.79 17.04
C ASN A 261 13.82 4.25 17.78
N ARG A 262 13.69 4.63 19.05
CA ARG A 262 12.60 4.15 19.91
C ARG A 262 11.23 4.30 19.26
N LEU A 263 10.50 3.20 19.25
CA LEU A 263 9.13 3.10 18.79
C LEU A 263 8.20 2.95 19.99
N ASP A 264 7.14 3.74 20.02
CA ASP A 264 6.05 3.56 20.99
C ASP A 264 5.06 2.53 20.46
N LYS A 265 5.53 1.29 20.41
CA LYS A 265 4.73 0.14 19.94
C LYS A 265 4.90 -1.05 20.90
N PRO A 266 3.85 -1.85 21.12
CA PRO A 266 3.93 -3.06 21.94
C PRO A 266 4.94 -4.07 21.39
N LEU A 267 5.49 -4.89 22.27
CA LEU A 267 6.30 -6.04 21.87
C LEU A 267 5.49 -6.97 20.95
N GLN A 268 6.18 -7.58 20.00
CA GLN A 268 5.61 -8.47 18.97
C GLN A 268 4.68 -7.77 17.96
N SER A 269 4.43 -6.46 18.10
CA SER A 269 3.67 -5.73 17.09
C SER A 269 4.43 -5.68 15.76
N ALA A 270 3.69 -5.81 14.65
CA ALA A 270 4.26 -5.74 13.31
C ALA A 270 4.63 -4.29 12.96
N VAL A 271 5.79 -4.14 12.35
CA VAL A 271 6.33 -2.87 11.86
C VAL A 271 6.80 -3.08 10.43
N ARG A 272 6.52 -2.14 9.55
CA ARG A 272 7.10 -2.11 8.21
C ARG A 272 8.25 -1.13 8.18
N ILE A 273 9.40 -1.60 7.68
CA ILE A 273 10.60 -0.79 7.54
C ILE A 273 11.02 -0.71 6.08
N ARG A 274 11.67 0.39 5.73
CA ARG A 274 12.32 0.60 4.45
C ARG A 274 13.82 0.80 4.66
N ILE A 275 14.63 0.09 3.90
CA ILE A 275 16.09 0.22 3.87
C ILE A 275 16.47 0.59 2.45
N GLN A 276 17.08 1.76 2.24
CA GLN A 276 17.58 2.15 0.93
C GLN A 276 18.86 1.37 0.59
N ALA A 277 19.02 0.97 -0.65
CA ALA A 277 20.19 0.22 -1.09
C ALA A 277 21.50 1.03 -0.89
N THR A 278 21.42 2.36 -0.96
CA THR A 278 22.53 3.29 -0.67
C THR A 278 22.92 3.36 0.79
N ASP A 279 22.04 2.95 1.71
CA ASP A 279 22.32 2.90 3.16
C ASP A 279 22.93 1.56 3.60
N VAL A 280 23.18 0.64 2.66
CA VAL A 280 23.74 -0.69 2.91
C VAL A 280 25.15 -0.77 2.35
N SER A 281 26.12 -0.93 3.21
CA SER A 281 27.51 -1.25 2.85
C SER A 281 27.81 -2.73 3.11
N LEU A 282 28.75 -3.29 2.35
CA LEU A 282 29.09 -4.72 2.40
C LEU A 282 30.50 -4.90 2.94
N VAL A 283 30.67 -5.84 3.86
CA VAL A 283 31.97 -6.20 4.43
C VAL A 283 32.10 -7.73 4.53
N LEU A 284 33.31 -8.26 4.34
CA LEU A 284 33.54 -9.71 4.43
C LEU A 284 33.58 -10.20 5.89
N GLN A 285 33.96 -9.31 6.81
CA GLN A 285 34.01 -9.60 8.25
C GLN A 285 33.36 -8.47 9.04
N PRO A 286 32.70 -8.78 10.18
CA PRO A 286 32.10 -7.75 11.01
C PRO A 286 33.18 -6.81 11.55
N SER A 287 32.95 -5.50 11.42
CA SER A 287 33.84 -4.49 11.98
C SER A 287 33.39 -4.11 13.39
N SER A 288 34.33 -4.10 14.36
CA SER A 288 34.05 -3.69 15.73
C SER A 288 34.16 -2.15 15.93
N ASN A 289 34.93 -1.46 15.08
CA ASN A 289 35.23 -0.02 15.21
C ASN A 289 34.42 0.82 14.22
N THR A 290 33.11 0.73 14.29
CA THR A 290 32.19 1.48 13.42
C THR A 290 31.04 2.09 14.22
N SER A 291 30.52 3.20 13.74
CA SER A 291 29.27 3.79 14.26
C SER A 291 28.02 3.06 13.81
N ILE A 292 28.12 2.15 12.83
CA ILE A 292 27.00 1.35 12.33
C ILE A 292 26.69 0.25 13.33
N ARG A 293 25.45 0.22 13.82
CA ARG A 293 24.99 -0.77 14.82
C ARG A 293 24.27 -1.95 14.21
N ASN A 294 23.77 -1.81 13.00
CA ASN A 294 23.05 -2.84 12.28
C ASN A 294 23.98 -3.56 11.32
N THR A 295 24.42 -4.74 11.71
CA THR A 295 25.25 -5.63 10.89
C THR A 295 24.57 -6.98 10.78
N LEU A 296 24.12 -7.34 9.58
CA LEU A 296 23.38 -8.57 9.30
C LEU A 296 24.23 -9.52 8.46
N ARG A 297 24.22 -10.79 8.82
CA ARG A 297 24.79 -11.83 7.97
C ARG A 297 23.90 -12.04 6.77
N ALA A 298 24.45 -11.99 5.57
CA ALA A 298 23.71 -12.04 4.32
C ALA A 298 24.41 -12.93 3.30
N LYS A 299 23.64 -13.53 2.40
CA LYS A 299 24.15 -14.30 1.26
C LYS A 299 23.86 -13.53 -0.03
N VAL A 300 24.86 -13.38 -0.87
CA VAL A 300 24.70 -12.78 -2.20
C VAL A 300 23.85 -13.70 -3.07
N VAL A 301 22.74 -13.18 -3.59
CA VAL A 301 21.87 -13.89 -4.54
C VAL A 301 22.32 -13.59 -5.96
N GLN A 302 22.40 -12.30 -6.31
CA GLN A 302 22.76 -11.84 -7.65
C GLN A 302 23.30 -10.41 -7.62
N ASN A 303 24.09 -10.06 -8.65
CA ASN A 303 24.57 -8.71 -8.92
C ASN A 303 23.97 -8.21 -10.22
N TYR A 304 23.63 -6.92 -10.27
CA TYR A 304 23.11 -6.24 -11.44
C TYR A 304 23.98 -5.02 -11.71
N ASP A 305 24.62 -5.00 -12.88
CA ASP A 305 25.38 -3.83 -13.31
C ASP A 305 24.41 -2.74 -13.76
N LEU A 306 24.54 -1.56 -13.17
CA LEU A 306 23.83 -0.34 -13.53
C LEU A 306 24.85 0.71 -13.96
N ASP A 307 24.41 1.78 -14.61
CA ASP A 307 25.29 2.83 -15.12
C ASP A 307 26.22 3.39 -14.02
N GLY A 308 27.48 2.91 -14.01
CA GLY A 308 28.49 3.27 -13.03
C GLY A 308 28.34 2.72 -11.61
N GLN A 309 27.37 1.84 -11.36
CA GLN A 309 27.09 1.24 -10.05
C GLN A 309 26.75 -0.24 -10.16
N VAL A 310 26.73 -0.94 -9.03
CA VAL A 310 26.31 -2.34 -8.94
C VAL A 310 25.25 -2.47 -7.85
N GLU A 311 24.11 -3.02 -8.19
CA GLU A 311 23.11 -3.44 -7.22
C GLU A 311 23.33 -4.90 -6.86
N VAL A 312 23.42 -5.16 -5.57
CA VAL A 312 23.62 -6.49 -5.02
C VAL A 312 22.36 -6.91 -4.31
N GLN A 313 21.75 -7.98 -4.81
CA GLN A 313 20.63 -8.63 -4.15
C GLN A 313 21.17 -9.61 -3.10
N LEU A 314 20.72 -9.44 -1.88
CA LEU A 314 21.11 -10.23 -0.73
C LEU A 314 19.90 -11.00 -0.17
N ASP A 315 20.14 -12.20 0.30
CA ASP A 315 19.24 -12.95 1.16
C ASP A 315 19.65 -12.79 2.62
N VAL A 316 18.73 -12.30 3.45
CA VAL A 316 18.89 -12.18 4.90
C VAL A 316 17.76 -12.95 5.56
N GLY A 317 18.01 -14.20 5.92
CA GLY A 317 17.01 -15.05 6.58
C GLY A 317 15.73 -15.25 5.76
N GLY A 318 15.86 -15.48 4.44
CA GLY A 318 14.74 -15.66 3.51
C GLY A 318 14.05 -14.36 3.06
N ARG A 319 14.69 -13.21 3.29
CA ARG A 319 14.16 -11.89 2.91
C ARG A 319 15.16 -11.15 2.02
N THR A 320 14.66 -10.48 1.01
CA THR A 320 15.49 -9.71 0.08
C THR A 320 15.94 -8.38 0.68
N LEU A 321 17.25 -8.17 0.73
CA LEU A 321 17.89 -6.89 1.03
C LEU A 321 18.71 -6.44 -0.19
N TRP A 322 18.58 -5.18 -0.57
CA TRP A 322 19.36 -4.57 -1.64
C TRP A 322 20.50 -3.73 -1.08
N ALA A 323 21.67 -3.84 -1.70
CA ALA A 323 22.82 -2.98 -1.45
C ALA A 323 23.29 -2.36 -2.75
N ARG A 324 23.74 -1.11 -2.72
CA ARG A 324 24.33 -0.41 -3.87
C ARG A 324 25.76 -0.09 -3.57
N ILE A 325 26.66 -0.55 -4.45
CA ILE A 325 28.09 -0.40 -4.32
C ILE A 325 28.72 0.07 -5.65
N SER A 326 30.00 0.47 -5.61
CA SER A 326 30.74 0.73 -6.82
C SER A 326 31.22 -0.57 -7.49
N PRO A 327 31.49 -0.57 -8.81
CA PRO A 327 32.14 -1.69 -9.48
C PRO A 327 33.49 -2.04 -8.84
N TRP A 328 34.26 -1.03 -8.42
CA TRP A 328 35.52 -1.23 -7.70
C TRP A 328 35.32 -2.03 -6.41
N ALA A 329 34.35 -1.68 -5.57
CA ALA A 329 34.06 -2.42 -4.33
C ALA A 329 33.63 -3.88 -4.62
N ARG A 330 32.82 -4.13 -5.67
CA ARG A 330 32.47 -5.49 -6.11
C ARG A 330 33.69 -6.31 -6.43
N ASP A 331 34.60 -5.74 -7.23
CA ASP A 331 35.81 -6.46 -7.72
C ASP A 331 36.80 -6.70 -6.58
N GLU A 332 37.06 -5.70 -5.74
CA GLU A 332 37.96 -5.79 -4.58
C GLU A 332 37.50 -6.82 -3.55
N LEU A 333 36.18 -6.82 -3.24
CA LEU A 333 35.59 -7.79 -2.32
C LEU A 333 35.20 -9.11 -2.98
N SER A 334 35.46 -9.26 -4.30
CA SER A 334 35.10 -10.45 -5.10
C SER A 334 33.64 -10.88 -4.89
N ILE A 335 32.68 -9.91 -4.88
CA ILE A 335 31.29 -10.16 -4.63
C ILE A 335 30.66 -10.91 -5.80
N LYS A 336 30.20 -12.14 -5.52
CA LYS A 336 29.57 -13.04 -6.51
C LYS A 336 28.44 -13.84 -5.88
N PRO A 337 27.48 -14.33 -6.67
CA PRO A 337 26.40 -15.18 -6.17
C PRO A 337 26.91 -16.33 -5.31
N GLY A 338 26.25 -16.57 -4.18
CA GLY A 338 26.61 -17.60 -3.21
C GLY A 338 27.56 -17.16 -2.10
N LEU A 339 28.23 -16.02 -2.23
CA LEU A 339 29.14 -15.49 -1.21
C LEU A 339 28.38 -15.11 0.06
N TRP A 340 28.88 -15.53 1.23
CA TRP A 340 28.44 -15.04 2.53
C TRP A 340 29.25 -13.81 2.94
N LEU A 341 28.56 -12.78 3.39
CA LEU A 341 29.15 -11.51 3.84
C LEU A 341 28.28 -10.87 4.91
N TYR A 342 28.65 -9.67 5.33
CA TYR A 342 27.87 -8.88 6.27
C TYR A 342 27.39 -7.59 5.61
N ALA A 343 26.09 -7.33 5.73
CA ALA A 343 25.45 -6.08 5.33
C ALA A 343 25.40 -5.13 6.53
N GLN A 344 26.07 -4.01 6.43
CA GLN A 344 26.06 -2.93 7.42
C GLN A 344 25.05 -1.87 7.00
N ILE A 345 24.03 -1.64 7.83
CA ILE A 345 22.91 -0.75 7.52
C ILE A 345 23.04 0.52 8.34
N LYS A 346 23.25 1.64 7.65
CA LYS A 346 23.44 2.96 8.27
C LYS A 346 22.12 3.56 8.75
N SER A 347 21.06 3.41 7.96
CA SER A 347 19.77 4.06 8.22
C SER A 347 18.62 3.10 7.89
N VAL A 348 17.58 3.17 8.72
CA VAL A 348 16.32 2.40 8.56
C VAL A 348 15.17 3.37 8.76
N SER A 349 14.26 3.43 7.79
CA SER A 349 13.05 4.23 7.87
C SER A 349 11.84 3.38 8.25
N ILE A 350 11.00 3.87 9.14
CA ILE A 350 9.72 3.25 9.48
C ILE A 350 8.66 3.76 8.51
N THR A 351 7.93 2.86 7.86
CA THR A 351 6.88 3.23 6.90
C THR A 351 5.47 2.94 7.41
N ALA A 352 5.29 2.00 8.35
CA ALA A 352 3.97 1.67 8.92
C ALA A 352 4.04 1.05 10.33
#